data_2ef224a3116fd420fa3c7d23794a41d4
#
_entry.id   2ef224a3116fd420fa3c7d23794a41d4
#
_cell.length_a   1.000
_cell.length_b   1.000
_cell.length_c   1.000
_cell.angle_alpha   90.00
_cell.angle_beta   90.00
_cell.angle_gamma   90.00
#
_symmetry.space_group_name_H-M   'P 1'
#
loop_
_entity.id
_entity.type
_entity.pdbx_description
1 polymer ?
#
loop_
_entity_poly.entity_id
_entity_poly.type
_entity_poly.pdbx_seq_one_letter_code
_entity_poly.pdbx_strand_id
1 'polypeptide(L)'
;MKPRDKKRMQKFRENLTRIREEKNLSQRALSYLCDVGHAKISKLENNDNTNLTITTLFELAKGLGVHPTELLDYELDFSKGR
;
A
#
# COMPACT_ATOMS: atom_id res chain seq x y z
N MET A 1 -9.63 6.53 -12.33
CA MET A 1 -9.91 6.63 -10.88
C MET A 1 -10.38 8.03 -10.56
N LYS A 2 -11.41 8.15 -9.73
CA LYS A 2 -11.96 9.46 -9.33
C LYS A 2 -10.98 10.21 -8.44
N PRO A 3 -10.99 11.55 -8.45
CA PRO A 3 -10.05 12.33 -7.62
C PRO A 3 -10.09 11.97 -6.13
N ARG A 4 -11.28 11.71 -5.58
CA ARG A 4 -11.42 11.31 -4.17
C ARG A 4 -10.73 9.98 -3.90
N ASP A 5 -10.79 9.05 -4.85
CA ASP A 5 -10.18 7.74 -4.71
C ASP A 5 -8.66 7.81 -4.85
N LYS A 6 -8.16 8.73 -5.68
CA LYS A 6 -6.72 8.99 -5.78
C LYS A 6 -6.16 9.47 -4.44
N LYS A 7 -6.88 10.36 -3.75
CA LYS A 7 -6.46 10.85 -2.43
C LYS A 7 -6.43 9.73 -1.39
N ARG A 8 -7.44 8.85 -1.42
CA ARG A 8 -7.48 7.69 -0.52
C ARG A 8 -6.34 6.74 -0.79
N MET A 9 -6.07 6.46 -2.05
CA MET A 9 -4.96 5.59 -2.44
C MET A 9 -3.60 6.24 -2.13
N GLN A 10 -3.50 7.56 -2.22
CA GLN A 10 -2.28 8.27 -1.82
C GLN A 10 -1.93 8.00 -0.36
N LYS A 11 -2.93 8.04 0.51
CA LYS A 11 -2.72 7.74 1.94
C LYS A 11 -2.23 6.31 2.14
N PHE A 12 -2.82 5.36 1.42
CA PHE A 12 -2.36 3.99 1.45
C PHE A 12 -0.90 3.87 0.98
N ARG A 13 -0.56 4.50 -0.15
CA ARG A 13 0.80 4.47 -0.69
C ARG A 13 1.82 5.00 0.30
N GLU A 14 1.52 6.15 0.89
CA GLU A 14 2.41 6.77 1.87
C GLU A 14 2.60 5.86 3.08
N ASN A 15 1.53 5.24 3.56
CA ASN A 15 1.60 4.34 4.71
C ASN A 15 2.39 3.06 4.37
N LEU A 16 2.16 2.49 3.20
CA LEU A 16 2.90 1.32 2.74
C LEU A 16 4.40 1.61 2.65
N THR A 17 4.75 2.73 2.01
CA THR A 17 6.14 3.14 1.85
C THR A 17 6.80 3.38 3.21
N ARG A 18 6.10 4.06 4.11
CA ARG A 18 6.61 4.34 5.46
C ARG A 18 6.91 3.04 6.22
N ILE A 19 5.97 2.10 6.23
CA ILE A 19 6.16 0.82 6.96
C ILE A 19 7.31 0.04 6.34
N ARG A 20 7.38 -0.03 5.00
CA ARG A 20 8.46 -0.71 4.31
C ARG A 20 9.83 -0.12 4.67
N GLU A 21 9.93 1.21 4.66
CA GLU A 21 11.19 1.89 4.98
C GLU A 21 11.56 1.70 6.46
N GLU A 22 10.58 1.71 7.36
CA GLU A 22 10.82 1.43 8.78
C GLU A 22 11.37 0.02 9.00
N LYS A 23 11.01 -0.92 8.12
CA LYS A 23 11.53 -2.29 8.16
C LYS A 23 12.88 -2.42 7.45
N ASN A 24 13.42 -1.33 6.92
CA ASN A 24 14.68 -1.32 6.16
C ASN A 24 14.63 -2.23 4.93
N LEU A 25 13.47 -2.31 4.28
CA LEU A 25 13.29 -3.12 3.08
C LEU A 25 13.21 -2.24 1.84
N SER A 26 13.96 -2.61 0.81
CA SER A 26 13.74 -2.05 -0.52
C SER A 26 12.46 -2.65 -1.12
N GLN A 27 11.93 -2.04 -2.18
CA GLN A 27 10.79 -2.63 -2.90
C GLN A 27 11.12 -4.04 -3.39
N ARG A 28 12.33 -4.24 -3.89
CA ARG A 28 12.77 -5.55 -4.36
C ARG A 28 12.87 -6.56 -3.22
N ALA A 29 13.43 -6.15 -2.08
CA ALA A 29 13.53 -7.02 -0.92
C ALA A 29 12.15 -7.46 -0.44
N LEU A 30 11.19 -6.54 -0.41
CA LEU A 30 9.81 -6.88 -0.06
C LEU A 30 9.23 -7.90 -1.04
N SER A 31 9.52 -7.77 -2.34
CA SER A 31 9.00 -8.69 -3.35
C SER A 31 9.49 -10.13 -3.13
N TYR A 32 10.63 -10.32 -2.49
CA TYR A 32 11.13 -11.66 -2.17
C TYR A 32 10.46 -12.28 -0.96
N LEU A 33 9.76 -11.48 -0.15
CA LEU A 33 9.12 -11.94 1.07
C LEU A 33 7.62 -12.20 0.91
N CYS A 34 7.07 -11.93 -0.27
CA CYS A 34 5.65 -12.09 -0.53
C CYS A 34 5.42 -12.45 -2.00
N ASP A 35 4.18 -12.79 -2.33
CA ASP A 35 3.79 -13.14 -3.70
C ASP A 35 3.30 -11.89 -4.45
N VAL A 36 4.07 -10.81 -4.35
CA VAL A 36 3.81 -9.56 -5.10
C VAL A 36 5.11 -9.17 -5.78
N GLY A 37 5.09 -9.06 -7.09
CA GLY A 37 6.28 -8.71 -7.86
C GLY A 37 6.76 -7.28 -7.61
N HIS A 38 8.05 -7.06 -7.83
CA HIS A 38 8.67 -5.75 -7.65
C HIS A 38 7.98 -4.65 -8.47
N ALA A 39 7.62 -4.95 -9.72
CA ALA A 39 6.94 -3.98 -10.59
C ALA A 39 5.59 -3.56 -10.02
N LYS A 40 4.85 -4.50 -9.42
CA LYS A 40 3.55 -4.22 -8.81
C LYS A 40 3.71 -3.36 -7.56
N ILE A 41 4.70 -3.66 -6.73
CA ILE A 41 5.00 -2.86 -5.53
C ILE A 41 5.36 -1.43 -5.94
N SER A 42 6.21 -1.28 -6.96
CA SER A 42 6.61 0.02 -7.46
C SER A 42 5.40 0.83 -7.96
N LYS A 43 4.49 0.19 -8.68
CA LYS A 43 3.26 0.85 -9.16
C LYS A 43 2.38 1.26 -8.00
N LEU A 44 2.23 0.41 -6.99
CA LEU A 44 1.40 0.72 -5.82
C LEU A 44 1.95 1.92 -5.05
N GLU A 45 3.26 2.09 -5.00
CA GLU A 45 3.88 3.20 -4.27
C GLU A 45 4.00 4.48 -5.10
N ASN A 46 4.09 4.37 -6.42
CA ASN A 46 4.47 5.51 -7.26
C ASN A 46 3.43 5.93 -8.31
N ASN A 47 2.37 5.14 -8.50
CA ASN A 47 1.39 5.41 -9.57
C ASN A 47 0.03 5.74 -8.97
N ASP A 48 -0.47 6.95 -9.26
CA ASP A 48 -1.73 7.46 -8.73
C ASP A 48 -2.97 6.66 -9.17
N ASN A 49 -2.87 5.92 -10.27
CA ASN A 49 -3.99 5.18 -10.83
C ASN A 49 -3.96 3.68 -10.52
N THR A 50 -3.01 3.24 -9.71
CA THR A 50 -2.92 1.82 -9.36
C THR A 50 -3.84 1.51 -8.19
N ASN A 51 -4.72 0.55 -8.39
CA ASN A 51 -5.64 0.08 -7.36
C ASN A 51 -5.09 -1.14 -6.63
N LEU A 52 -5.64 -1.40 -5.45
CA LEU A 52 -5.21 -2.48 -4.57
C LEU A 52 -6.32 -3.52 -4.46
N THR A 53 -5.95 -4.80 -4.61
CA THR A 53 -6.86 -5.89 -4.28
C THR A 53 -6.60 -6.35 -2.86
N ILE A 54 -7.62 -7.00 -2.26
CA ILE A 54 -7.49 -7.49 -0.89
C ILE A 54 -6.43 -8.58 -0.77
N THR A 55 -6.29 -9.41 -1.79
CA THR A 55 -5.26 -10.46 -1.78
C THR A 55 -3.86 -9.87 -1.82
N THR A 56 -3.67 -8.80 -2.60
CA THR A 56 -2.39 -8.10 -2.63
C THR A 56 -2.09 -7.46 -1.27
N LEU A 57 -3.11 -6.89 -0.62
CA LEU A 57 -2.96 -6.33 0.73
C LEU A 57 -2.45 -7.38 1.70
N PHE A 58 -3.04 -8.58 1.69
CA PHE A 58 -2.64 -9.66 2.58
C PHE A 58 -1.19 -10.09 2.32
N GLU A 59 -0.80 -10.20 1.05
CA GLU A 59 0.57 -10.58 0.70
C GLU A 59 1.59 -9.52 1.14
N LEU A 60 1.28 -8.25 0.95
CA LEU A 60 2.17 -7.17 1.40
C LEU A 60 2.33 -7.20 2.93
N ALA A 61 1.24 -7.39 3.66
CA ALA A 61 1.28 -7.48 5.11
C ALA A 61 2.16 -8.66 5.56
N LYS A 62 2.01 -9.81 4.89
CA LYS A 62 2.83 -10.99 5.15
C LYS A 62 4.31 -10.69 4.95
N GLY A 63 4.66 -10.08 3.83
CA GLY A 63 6.04 -9.74 3.53
C GLY A 63 6.65 -8.74 4.50
N LEU A 64 5.84 -7.79 4.97
CA LEU A 64 6.27 -6.78 5.94
C LEU A 64 6.28 -7.30 7.37
N GLY A 65 5.67 -8.47 7.61
CA GLY A 65 5.58 -9.01 8.96
C GLY A 65 4.63 -8.23 9.86
N VAL A 66 3.59 -7.63 9.29
CA VAL A 66 2.59 -6.84 10.04
C VAL A 66 1.19 -7.38 9.76
N HIS A 67 0.25 -7.03 10.64
CA HIS A 67 -1.15 -7.33 10.39
C HIS A 67 -1.68 -6.43 9.26
N PRO A 68 -2.57 -6.94 8.37
CA PRO A 68 -3.12 -6.12 7.29
C PRO A 68 -3.74 -4.81 7.75
N THR A 69 -4.30 -4.76 8.97
CA THR A 69 -4.89 -3.54 9.51
C THR A 69 -3.86 -2.42 9.66
N GLU A 70 -2.58 -2.74 9.88
CA GLU A 70 -1.54 -1.71 9.99
C GLU A 70 -1.31 -0.99 8.66
N LEU A 71 -1.50 -1.69 7.54
CA LEU A 71 -1.39 -1.07 6.22
C LEU A 71 -2.53 -0.11 5.92
N LEU A 72 -3.64 -0.24 6.64
CA LEU A 72 -4.82 0.61 6.49
C LEU A 72 -5.03 1.56 7.67
N ASP A 73 -4.06 1.63 8.58
CA ASP A 73 -4.16 2.45 9.78
C ASP A 73 -3.75 3.89 9.49
N TYR A 74 -4.64 4.63 8.89
CA TYR A 74 -4.52 6.05 8.59
C TYR A 74 -5.91 6.66 8.53
N GLU A 75 -5.97 7.99 8.72
CA GLU A 75 -7.25 8.69 8.73
C GLU A 75 -7.79 8.91 7.32
N LEU A 76 -9.09 8.69 7.16
CA LEU A 76 -9.83 9.02 5.96
C LEU A 76 -10.99 9.93 6.35
N ASP A 77 -11.20 11.01 5.59
CA ASP A 77 -12.30 11.91 5.81
C ASP A 77 -13.42 11.63 4.80
N PHE A 78 -14.51 11.08 5.30
CA PHE A 78 -15.69 10.79 4.49
C PHE A 78 -16.79 11.85 4.63
N SER A 79 -16.55 12.91 5.39
CA SER A 79 -17.56 13.95 5.61
C SER A 79 -17.89 14.72 4.31
N LYS A 80 -16.93 14.81 3.40
CA LYS A 80 -17.13 15.38 2.06
C LYS A 80 -17.23 14.27 1.04
N GLY A 81 -18.20 14.30 0.16
CA GLY A 81 -18.36 13.32 -0.90
C GLY A 81 -19.29 12.18 -0.58
N ARG A 82 -20.05 12.29 0.47
CA ARG A 82 -21.20 11.42 0.71
C ARG A 82 -22.35 11.84 -0.16
#